data_06e20d43bd4885cd1fbe4a669f883393
#
_entry.id   06e20d43bd4885cd1fbe4a669f883393
#
_cell.length_a   1.000
_cell.length_b   1.000
_cell.length_c   1.000
_cell.angle_alpha   90.00
_cell.angle_beta   90.00
_cell.angle_gamma   90.00
#
_symmetry.space_group_name_H-M   'P 1'
#
loop_
_entity.id
_entity.type
_entity.pdbx_description
1 polymer ?
#
loop_
_entity_poly.entity_id
_entity_poly.type
_entity_poly.pdbx_seq_one_letter_code
_entity_poly.pdbx_strand_id
1 'polypeptide(L)'
;YLPNEYMCAYINAIFPQKAYATLQNRELIGLLKIQVQEEQPEGILPSFEEFVQRMGYWGGISNPFINLNRFHDFLLQASYAAERKSTDSQPLRYFYTCALQYLLFTCSREMDTHSLLPGGLLSLQQHDYQKHTEYVQTLSTYLQKERSLTKTADALFIHRSSLLKRLDKIQRIIKDDLNDAEIRLYYQICLALLQSTEQI
;
A
#
# COMPACT_ATOMS: atom_id res chain seq x y z
N TYR A 1 -24.24 -8.99 15.72
CA TYR A 1 -23.18 -8.02 16.09
C TYR A 1 -23.51 -7.45 17.46
N LEU A 2 -22.56 -7.47 18.41
CA LEU A 2 -22.68 -6.75 19.68
C LEU A 2 -22.50 -5.26 19.40
N PRO A 3 -23.24 -4.36 20.10
CA PRO A 3 -22.98 -2.93 20.02
C PRO A 3 -21.53 -2.60 20.40
N ASN A 4 -20.93 -1.61 19.74
CA ASN A 4 -19.51 -1.26 19.93
C ASN A 4 -19.14 -0.91 21.39
N GLU A 5 -20.09 -0.38 22.15
CA GLU A 5 -19.93 -0.07 23.58
C GLU A 5 -19.66 -1.33 24.41
N TYR A 6 -20.42 -2.40 24.17
CA TYR A 6 -20.20 -3.68 24.81
C TYR A 6 -18.89 -4.32 24.36
N MET A 7 -18.52 -4.12 23.08
CA MET A 7 -17.28 -4.63 22.53
C MET A 7 -16.05 -3.99 23.21
N CYS A 8 -16.06 -2.69 23.47
CA CYS A 8 -15.00 -2.03 24.24
C CYS A 8 -14.82 -2.65 25.61
N ALA A 9 -15.92 -2.82 26.38
CA ALA A 9 -15.88 -3.44 27.69
C ALA A 9 -15.38 -4.89 27.63
N TYR A 10 -15.81 -5.62 26.59
CA TYR A 10 -15.46 -7.02 26.39
C TYR A 10 -13.97 -7.19 26.05
N ILE A 11 -13.41 -6.35 25.17
CA ILE A 11 -11.96 -6.37 24.85
C ILE A 11 -11.14 -6.07 26.10
N ASN A 12 -11.51 -5.03 26.85
CA ASN A 12 -10.81 -4.65 28.08
C ASN A 12 -10.85 -5.77 29.16
N ALA A 13 -11.92 -6.56 29.18
CA ALA A 13 -12.09 -7.67 30.12
C ALA A 13 -11.30 -8.93 29.68
N ILE A 14 -11.28 -9.27 28.40
CA ILE A 14 -10.61 -10.48 27.88
C ILE A 14 -9.09 -10.30 27.78
N PHE A 15 -8.63 -9.09 27.47
CA PHE A 15 -7.21 -8.79 27.30
C PHE A 15 -6.70 -7.79 28.36
N PRO A 16 -6.83 -8.09 29.67
CA PRO A 16 -6.48 -7.17 30.72
C PRO A 16 -4.99 -6.80 30.64
N GLN A 17 -4.67 -5.51 30.74
CA GLN A 17 -3.31 -4.95 30.65
C GLN A 17 -2.60 -5.17 29.29
N LYS A 18 -3.21 -5.89 28.35
CA LYS A 18 -2.65 -6.15 27.01
C LYS A 18 -3.37 -5.38 25.91
N ALA A 19 -4.64 -5.07 26.11
CA ALA A 19 -5.43 -4.25 25.20
C ALA A 19 -6.21 -3.20 25.99
N TYR A 20 -6.39 -2.04 25.38
CA TYR A 20 -7.30 -1.00 25.84
C TYR A 20 -8.15 -0.56 24.67
N ALA A 21 -9.46 -0.62 24.78
CA ALA A 21 -10.40 -0.21 23.75
C ALA A 21 -11.30 0.91 24.23
N THR A 22 -11.56 1.85 23.35
CA THR A 22 -12.50 2.97 23.53
C THR A 22 -13.32 3.19 22.28
N LEU A 23 -14.44 3.91 22.41
CA LEU A 23 -15.30 4.28 21.31
C LEU A 23 -15.14 5.76 20.99
N GLN A 24 -14.90 6.08 19.74
CA GLN A 24 -14.86 7.45 19.22
C GLN A 24 -15.60 7.50 17.89
N ASN A 25 -16.56 8.43 17.74
CA ASN A 25 -17.34 8.62 16.49
C ASN A 25 -17.96 7.32 15.91
N ARG A 26 -18.43 6.42 16.77
CA ARG A 26 -18.95 5.08 16.45
C ARG A 26 -17.91 4.09 15.94
N GLU A 27 -16.65 4.44 15.96
CA GLU A 27 -15.54 3.55 15.65
C GLU A 27 -14.90 3.03 16.93
N LEU A 28 -14.51 1.78 16.92
CA LEU A 28 -13.79 1.18 18.03
C LEU A 28 -12.30 1.39 17.82
N ILE A 29 -11.66 2.12 18.73
CA ILE A 29 -10.22 2.37 18.72
C ILE A 29 -9.58 1.53 19.81
N GLY A 30 -8.58 0.74 19.43
CA GLY A 30 -7.84 -0.12 20.34
C GLY A 30 -6.35 0.22 20.40
N LEU A 31 -5.79 0.16 21.59
CA LEU A 31 -4.35 0.12 21.84
C LEU A 31 -3.97 -1.30 22.27
N LEU A 32 -3.06 -1.91 21.53
CA LEU A 32 -2.54 -3.24 21.84
C LEU A 32 -1.10 -3.11 22.35
N LYS A 33 -0.84 -3.67 23.53
CA LYS A 33 0.51 -3.77 24.05
C LYS A 33 1.21 -4.98 23.44
N ILE A 34 2.19 -4.72 22.57
CA ILE A 34 3.02 -5.76 21.98
C ILE A 34 4.37 -5.83 22.73
N GLN A 35 4.86 -7.03 22.95
CA GLN A 35 6.23 -7.26 23.42
C GLN A 35 7.07 -7.64 22.22
N VAL A 36 8.09 -6.83 21.93
CA VAL A 36 9.08 -7.17 20.91
C VAL A 36 10.11 -8.06 21.59
N GLN A 37 9.92 -9.37 21.53
CA GLN A 37 10.99 -10.33 21.85
C GLN A 37 11.77 -10.65 20.57
N GLU A 38 13.07 -10.79 20.70
CA GLU A 38 14.03 -10.80 19.60
C GLU A 38 13.84 -11.90 18.53
N GLU A 39 13.03 -12.93 18.74
CA GLU A 39 12.95 -14.07 17.81
C GLU A 39 11.56 -14.48 17.32
N GLN A 40 10.47 -14.06 17.96
CA GLN A 40 9.12 -14.30 17.44
C GLN A 40 8.12 -13.25 17.97
N PRO A 41 7.25 -12.67 17.13
CA PRO A 41 6.14 -11.86 17.60
C PRO A 41 5.01 -12.75 18.14
N GLU A 42 5.29 -13.64 19.07
CA GLU A 42 4.26 -14.33 19.87
C GLU A 42 3.67 -13.32 20.86
N GLY A 43 2.93 -12.39 20.31
CA GLY A 43 2.25 -11.36 21.06
C GLY A 43 0.75 -11.60 21.08
N ILE A 44 0.04 -10.64 21.65
CA ILE A 44 -1.42 -10.57 21.65
C ILE A 44 -2.03 -10.63 20.24
N LEU A 45 -1.31 -10.25 19.18
CA LEU A 45 -1.84 -10.06 17.82
C LEU A 45 -2.57 -11.29 17.27
N PRO A 46 -2.02 -12.51 17.25
CA PRO A 46 -2.74 -13.66 16.70
C PRO A 46 -4.05 -13.95 17.43
N SER A 47 -4.03 -13.89 18.78
CA SER A 47 -5.23 -14.11 19.61
C SER A 47 -6.26 -12.99 19.41
N PHE A 48 -5.80 -11.76 19.18
CA PHE A 48 -6.67 -10.62 18.91
C PHE A 48 -7.28 -10.69 17.52
N GLU A 49 -6.53 -11.11 16.51
CA GLU A 49 -7.03 -11.34 15.14
C GLU A 49 -8.12 -12.42 15.13
N GLU A 50 -7.87 -13.56 15.77
CA GLU A 50 -8.85 -14.62 15.91
C GLU A 50 -10.12 -14.13 16.61
N PHE A 51 -9.97 -13.34 17.68
CA PHE A 51 -11.07 -12.72 18.39
C PHE A 51 -11.89 -11.79 17.45
N VAL A 52 -11.22 -10.87 16.72
CA VAL A 52 -11.87 -9.93 15.79
C VAL A 52 -12.62 -10.67 14.69
N GLN A 53 -12.02 -11.73 14.14
CA GLN A 53 -12.63 -12.58 13.13
C GLN A 53 -13.90 -13.28 13.63
N ARG A 54 -13.83 -13.88 14.83
CA ARG A 54 -15.00 -14.55 15.45
C ARG A 54 -16.15 -13.58 15.73
N MET A 55 -15.83 -12.32 16.05
CA MET A 55 -16.84 -11.29 16.31
C MET A 55 -17.37 -10.64 15.03
N GLY A 56 -16.82 -10.97 13.86
CA GLY A 56 -17.24 -10.42 12.57
C GLY A 56 -16.88 -8.96 12.38
N TYR A 57 -15.86 -8.46 13.09
CA TYR A 57 -15.32 -7.13 12.91
C TYR A 57 -14.18 -7.14 11.89
N TRP A 58 -13.88 -5.97 11.37
CA TRP A 58 -12.69 -5.70 10.55
C TRP A 58 -12.09 -4.38 10.98
N GLY A 59 -10.81 -4.18 10.68
CA GLY A 59 -10.14 -2.94 11.04
C GLY A 59 -8.75 -2.81 10.45
N GLY A 60 -8.06 -1.74 10.82
CA GLY A 60 -6.68 -1.48 10.48
C GLY A 60 -5.77 -1.50 11.70
N ILE A 61 -4.55 -1.91 11.50
CA ILE A 61 -3.48 -1.87 12.50
C ILE A 61 -2.38 -0.93 12.00
N SER A 62 -2.02 0.04 12.83
CA SER A 62 -0.88 0.93 12.60
C SER A 62 0.46 0.20 12.70
N ASN A 63 1.53 0.86 12.29
CA ASN A 63 2.86 0.44 12.71
C ASN A 63 3.00 0.52 14.24
N PRO A 64 3.84 -0.33 14.86
CA PRO A 64 4.10 -0.26 16.29
C PRO A 64 4.80 1.05 16.67
N PHE A 65 4.51 1.55 17.88
CA PHE A 65 5.09 2.79 18.38
C PHE A 65 5.31 2.73 19.88
N ILE A 66 6.20 3.57 20.38
CA ILE A 66 6.57 3.69 21.80
C ILE A 66 6.21 5.05 22.39
N ASN A 67 5.99 6.05 21.55
CA ASN A 67 5.72 7.42 21.98
C ASN A 67 4.24 7.76 21.80
N LEU A 68 3.50 7.82 22.91
CA LEU A 68 2.08 8.17 22.93
C LEU A 68 1.78 9.62 22.48
N ASN A 69 2.76 10.54 22.51
CA ASN A 69 2.55 11.90 22.01
C ASN A 69 2.26 11.94 20.52
N ARG A 70 2.61 10.88 19.80
CA ARG A 70 2.31 10.73 18.36
C ARG A 70 1.14 9.79 18.09
N PHE A 71 0.30 9.53 19.07
CA PHE A 71 -0.85 8.62 18.93
C PHE A 71 -1.72 8.97 17.72
N HIS A 72 -1.96 10.25 17.48
CA HIS A 72 -2.77 10.70 16.35
C HIS A 72 -2.23 10.21 15.00
N ASP A 73 -0.92 10.23 14.77
CA ASP A 73 -0.31 9.77 13.53
C ASP A 73 -0.57 8.27 13.31
N PHE A 74 -0.48 7.47 14.39
CA PHE A 74 -0.72 6.04 14.32
C PHE A 74 -2.21 5.69 14.22
N LEU A 75 -3.08 6.54 14.77
CA LEU A 75 -4.51 6.42 14.54
C LEU A 75 -4.87 6.65 13.07
N LEU A 76 -4.29 7.67 12.43
CA LEU A 76 -4.47 7.91 10.99
C LEU A 76 -4.00 6.72 10.15
N GLN A 77 -2.89 6.09 10.51
CA GLN A 77 -2.40 4.90 9.84
C GLN A 77 -3.41 3.74 9.95
N ALA A 78 -3.92 3.48 11.15
CA ALA A 78 -4.89 2.42 11.37
C ALA A 78 -6.21 2.69 10.63
N SER A 79 -6.72 3.91 10.69
CA SER A 79 -7.94 4.32 9.97
C SER A 79 -7.77 4.15 8.46
N TYR A 80 -6.66 4.60 7.89
CA TYR A 80 -6.39 4.43 6.46
C TYR A 80 -6.32 2.96 6.05
N ALA A 81 -5.72 2.12 6.89
CA ALA A 81 -5.67 0.68 6.63
C ALA A 81 -7.07 0.03 6.72
N ALA A 82 -7.92 0.49 7.64
CA ALA A 82 -9.28 -0.01 7.83
C ALA A 82 -10.24 0.36 6.69
N GLU A 83 -10.14 1.56 6.13
CA GLU A 83 -11.01 2.05 5.04
C GLU A 83 -10.88 1.22 3.76
N ARG A 84 -9.73 0.64 3.51
CA ARG A 84 -9.48 -0.18 2.34
C ARG A 84 -9.90 -1.62 2.59
N LYS A 85 -11.14 -1.95 2.24
CA LYS A 85 -11.65 -3.32 2.32
C LYS A 85 -10.66 -4.26 1.65
N SER A 86 -10.08 -5.16 2.42
CA SER A 86 -9.29 -6.26 1.88
C SER A 86 -10.23 -7.18 1.10
N THR A 87 -9.79 -7.63 -0.07
CA THR A 87 -10.42 -8.75 -0.78
C THR A 87 -10.06 -10.08 -0.12
N ASP A 88 -9.08 -10.03 0.78
CA ASP A 88 -8.59 -11.18 1.51
C ASP A 88 -9.44 -11.43 2.77
N SER A 89 -9.57 -12.67 3.16
CA SER A 89 -10.33 -13.14 4.32
C SER A 89 -9.75 -12.72 5.69
N GLN A 90 -8.80 -11.79 5.72
CA GLN A 90 -8.17 -11.31 6.95
C GLN A 90 -8.99 -10.16 7.57
N PRO A 91 -9.37 -10.27 8.85
CA PRO A 91 -10.18 -9.28 9.53
C PRO A 91 -9.43 -7.98 9.80
N LEU A 92 -8.12 -8.05 9.95
CA LEU A 92 -7.26 -6.91 10.26
C LEU A 92 -6.26 -6.65 9.13
N ARG A 93 -6.15 -5.40 8.72
CA ARG A 93 -5.19 -4.96 7.71
C ARG A 93 -4.07 -4.15 8.36
N TYR A 94 -2.86 -4.58 8.14
CA TYR A 94 -1.68 -3.89 8.64
C TYR A 94 -1.29 -2.71 7.76
N PHE A 95 -1.03 -1.56 8.37
CA PHE A 95 -0.66 -0.34 7.66
C PHE A 95 0.58 -0.52 6.76
N TYR A 96 1.58 -1.29 7.18
CA TYR A 96 2.78 -1.51 6.37
C TYR A 96 2.46 -2.11 4.99
N THR A 97 1.35 -2.84 4.85
CA THR A 97 0.92 -3.42 3.56
C THR A 97 0.33 -2.38 2.60
N CYS A 98 -0.05 -1.22 3.09
CA CYS A 98 -0.61 -0.11 2.31
C CYS A 98 0.12 1.23 2.54
N ALA A 99 1.28 1.19 3.21
CA ALA A 99 2.04 2.40 3.55
C ALA A 99 2.48 3.21 2.32
N LEU A 100 2.90 2.53 1.26
CA LEU A 100 3.27 3.21 0.00
C LEU A 100 2.07 3.96 -0.58
N GLN A 101 0.89 3.33 -0.63
CA GLN A 101 -0.34 3.98 -1.12
C GLN A 101 -0.72 5.18 -0.25
N TYR A 102 -0.52 5.10 1.07
CA TYR A 102 -0.75 6.22 1.97
C TYR A 102 0.18 7.39 1.69
N LEU A 103 1.47 7.11 1.48
CA LEU A 103 2.46 8.13 1.10
C LEU A 103 2.09 8.80 -0.23
N LEU A 104 1.76 8.00 -1.25
CA LEU A 104 1.36 8.51 -2.56
C LEU A 104 0.09 9.36 -2.48
N PHE A 105 -0.92 8.90 -1.72
CA PHE A 105 -2.15 9.66 -1.49
C PHE A 105 -1.87 10.99 -0.78
N THR A 106 -1.01 11.00 0.23
CA THR A 106 -0.64 12.22 0.96
C THR A 106 0.10 13.20 0.05
N CYS A 107 1.07 12.70 -0.74
CA CYS A 107 1.78 13.51 -1.72
C CYS A 107 0.84 14.13 -2.77
N SER A 108 -0.12 13.36 -3.29
CA SER A 108 -1.06 13.83 -4.33
C SER A 108 -2.02 14.92 -3.83
N ARG A 109 -2.23 15.03 -2.53
CA ARG A 109 -3.05 16.12 -1.94
C ARG A 109 -2.30 17.43 -1.79
N GLU A 110 -0.99 17.35 -1.58
CA GLU A 110 -0.14 18.52 -1.32
C GLU A 110 0.52 19.08 -2.58
N MET A 111 0.65 18.27 -3.63
CA MET A 111 1.39 18.63 -4.84
C MET A 111 0.63 18.20 -6.10
N ASP A 112 0.77 18.98 -7.18
CA ASP A 112 0.37 18.52 -8.51
C ASP A 112 1.25 17.35 -8.94
N THR A 113 0.64 16.18 -9.05
CA THR A 113 1.34 14.94 -9.43
C THR A 113 2.02 15.03 -10.79
N HIS A 114 1.46 15.81 -11.74
CA HIS A 114 2.10 16.02 -13.04
C HIS A 114 3.44 16.75 -12.94
N SER A 115 3.61 17.64 -11.98
CA SER A 115 4.87 18.35 -11.76
C SER A 115 6.01 17.46 -11.28
N LEU A 116 5.67 16.27 -10.75
CA LEU A 116 6.63 15.28 -10.25
C LEU A 116 7.07 14.28 -11.33
N LEU A 117 6.45 14.28 -12.51
CA LEU A 117 6.76 13.27 -13.52
C LEU A 117 8.06 13.61 -14.26
N PRO A 118 8.98 12.65 -14.42
CA PRO A 118 10.18 12.87 -15.23
C PRO A 118 9.80 13.10 -16.70
N GLY A 119 10.57 13.97 -17.37
CA GLY A 119 10.31 14.31 -18.78
C GLY A 119 10.26 13.11 -19.71
N GLY A 120 11.04 12.07 -19.43
CA GLY A 120 10.99 10.80 -20.16
C GLY A 120 9.65 10.09 -20.03
N LEU A 121 9.03 10.09 -18.84
CA LEU A 121 7.71 9.48 -18.63
C LEU A 121 6.61 10.28 -19.31
N LEU A 122 6.66 11.61 -19.26
CA LEU A 122 5.73 12.49 -20.00
C LEU A 122 5.83 12.24 -21.50
N SER A 123 7.05 12.11 -22.05
CA SER A 123 7.26 11.79 -23.46
C SER A 123 6.70 10.42 -23.84
N LEU A 124 6.78 9.45 -22.91
CA LEU A 124 6.24 8.10 -23.11
C LEU A 124 4.70 8.12 -23.13
N GLN A 125 4.06 8.86 -22.22
CA GLN A 125 2.60 9.05 -22.22
C GLN A 125 2.13 9.73 -23.50
N GLN A 126 2.81 10.77 -23.93
CA GLN A 126 2.49 11.46 -25.18
C GLN A 126 2.62 10.54 -26.40
N HIS A 127 3.66 9.70 -26.44
CA HIS A 127 3.84 8.69 -27.48
C HIS A 127 2.68 7.68 -27.48
N ASP A 128 2.29 7.15 -26.31
CA ASP A 128 1.18 6.21 -26.20
C ASP A 128 -0.12 6.82 -26.70
N TYR A 129 -0.40 8.06 -26.32
CA TYR A 129 -1.57 8.79 -26.81
C TYR A 129 -1.59 8.95 -28.34
N GLN A 130 -0.46 9.35 -28.93
CA GLN A 130 -0.36 9.63 -30.38
C GLN A 130 -0.33 8.36 -31.26
N LYS A 131 0.25 7.28 -30.72
CA LYS A 131 0.52 6.04 -31.50
C LYS A 131 -0.38 4.87 -31.10
N HIS A 132 -1.27 5.09 -30.10
CA HIS A 132 -2.13 4.05 -29.54
C HIS A 132 -1.32 2.83 -29.09
N THR A 133 -0.20 3.11 -28.39
CA THR A 133 0.66 2.09 -27.80
C THR A 133 0.43 2.01 -26.28
N GLU A 134 0.94 0.97 -25.64
CA GLU A 134 0.80 0.69 -24.20
C GLU A 134 2.19 0.63 -23.54
N TYR A 135 3.04 1.59 -23.84
CA TYR A 135 4.43 1.55 -23.38
C TYR A 135 4.56 1.94 -21.92
N VAL A 136 3.72 2.85 -21.42
CA VAL A 136 3.65 3.18 -19.99
C VAL A 136 3.26 1.94 -19.19
N GLN A 137 2.23 1.21 -19.62
CA GLN A 137 1.81 -0.03 -18.99
C GLN A 137 2.90 -1.10 -19.08
N THR A 138 3.56 -1.22 -20.23
CA THR A 138 4.67 -2.17 -20.43
C THR A 138 5.82 -1.88 -19.47
N LEU A 139 6.21 -0.60 -19.32
CA LEU A 139 7.26 -0.18 -18.40
C LEU A 139 6.87 -0.44 -16.94
N SER A 140 5.66 -0.07 -16.55
CA SER A 140 5.14 -0.31 -15.21
C SER A 140 5.19 -1.79 -14.85
N THR A 141 4.65 -2.65 -15.69
CA THR A 141 4.67 -4.09 -15.47
C THR A 141 6.09 -4.65 -15.41
N TYR A 142 6.99 -4.17 -16.28
CA TYR A 142 8.39 -4.60 -16.29
C TYR A 142 9.10 -4.27 -14.98
N LEU A 143 8.91 -3.07 -14.45
CA LEU A 143 9.50 -2.64 -13.19
C LEU A 143 8.87 -3.37 -12.00
N GLN A 144 7.56 -3.57 -11.98
CA GLN A 144 6.84 -4.34 -10.94
C GLN A 144 7.25 -5.83 -10.92
N LYS A 145 7.59 -6.41 -12.06
CA LYS A 145 8.08 -7.78 -12.18
C LYS A 145 9.62 -7.89 -12.01
N GLU A 146 10.22 -6.90 -11.33
CA GLU A 146 11.66 -6.89 -11.03
C GLU A 146 12.55 -7.03 -12.27
N ARG A 147 12.10 -6.46 -13.38
CA ARG A 147 12.79 -6.51 -14.68
C ARG A 147 12.91 -7.92 -15.28
N SER A 148 12.11 -8.87 -14.81
CA SER A 148 12.06 -10.21 -15.35
C SER A 148 11.31 -10.23 -16.68
N LEU A 149 12.03 -10.49 -17.78
CA LEU A 149 11.45 -10.57 -19.12
C LEU A 149 10.34 -11.64 -19.22
N THR A 150 10.55 -12.79 -18.58
CA THR A 150 9.58 -13.89 -18.61
C THR A 150 8.31 -13.50 -17.86
N LYS A 151 8.43 -13.10 -16.58
CA LYS A 151 7.27 -12.71 -15.75
C LYS A 151 6.50 -11.53 -16.37
N THR A 152 7.21 -10.61 -17.04
CA THR A 152 6.58 -9.45 -17.69
C THR A 152 5.84 -9.86 -18.96
N ALA A 153 6.46 -10.69 -19.81
CA ALA A 153 5.82 -11.17 -21.04
C ALA A 153 4.53 -11.97 -20.73
N ASP A 154 4.60 -12.84 -19.72
CA ASP A 154 3.47 -13.62 -19.23
C ASP A 154 2.35 -12.70 -18.70
N ALA A 155 2.70 -11.70 -17.88
CA ALA A 155 1.74 -10.76 -17.30
C ALA A 155 1.05 -9.85 -18.35
N LEU A 156 1.73 -9.55 -19.45
CA LEU A 156 1.19 -8.74 -20.56
C LEU A 156 0.59 -9.59 -21.67
N PHE A 157 0.61 -10.92 -21.56
CA PHE A 157 0.15 -11.86 -22.57
C PHE A 157 0.79 -11.62 -23.95
N ILE A 158 2.09 -11.28 -23.98
CA ILE A 158 2.84 -11.06 -25.22
C ILE A 158 4.07 -11.97 -25.31
N HIS A 159 4.53 -12.20 -26.53
CA HIS A 159 5.78 -12.96 -26.73
C HIS A 159 7.00 -12.18 -26.23
N ARG A 160 7.98 -12.87 -25.66
CA ARG A 160 9.23 -12.28 -25.15
C ARG A 160 9.95 -11.38 -26.17
N SER A 161 9.97 -11.78 -27.43
CA SER A 161 10.59 -10.98 -28.51
C SER A 161 9.84 -9.66 -28.76
N SER A 162 8.51 -9.63 -28.60
CA SER A 162 7.70 -8.41 -28.68
C SER A 162 7.98 -7.49 -27.51
N LEU A 163 8.11 -8.06 -26.29
CA LEU A 163 8.50 -7.30 -25.10
C LEU A 163 9.86 -6.62 -25.30
N LEU A 164 10.88 -7.35 -25.77
CA LEU A 164 12.20 -6.77 -26.03
C LEU A 164 12.14 -5.59 -26.99
N LYS A 165 11.37 -5.72 -28.07
CA LYS A 165 11.16 -4.60 -29.03
C LYS A 165 10.48 -3.39 -28.39
N ARG A 166 9.47 -3.63 -27.51
CA ARG A 166 8.81 -2.56 -26.77
C ARG A 166 9.80 -1.88 -25.82
N LEU A 167 10.56 -2.63 -25.03
CA LEU A 167 11.54 -2.09 -24.09
C LEU A 167 12.66 -1.29 -24.78
N ASP A 168 13.15 -1.72 -25.95
CA ASP A 168 14.10 -0.95 -26.75
C ASP A 168 13.52 0.40 -27.19
N LYS A 169 12.27 0.43 -27.64
CA LYS A 169 11.59 1.68 -27.99
C LYS A 169 11.34 2.57 -26.79
N ILE A 170 10.90 2.00 -25.66
CA ILE A 170 10.71 2.71 -24.40
C ILE A 170 12.02 3.39 -24.00
N GLN A 171 13.13 2.66 -23.98
CA GLN A 171 14.44 3.20 -23.61
C GLN A 171 14.86 4.38 -24.50
N ARG A 172 14.56 4.32 -25.80
CA ARG A 172 14.84 5.43 -26.74
C ARG A 172 13.99 6.67 -26.50
N ILE A 173 12.77 6.50 -26.00
CA ILE A 173 11.85 7.61 -25.71
C ILE A 173 12.22 8.26 -24.39
N ILE A 174 12.38 7.46 -23.30
CA ILE A 174 12.65 8.01 -21.98
C ILE A 174 14.05 8.60 -21.86
N LYS A 175 15.05 8.04 -22.52
CA LYS A 175 16.48 8.45 -22.50
C LYS A 175 17.17 8.36 -21.15
N ASP A 176 16.44 8.25 -20.06
CA ASP A 176 16.98 8.10 -18.70
C ASP A 176 17.52 6.68 -18.48
N ASP A 177 18.58 6.55 -17.69
CA ASP A 177 19.19 5.24 -17.43
C ASP A 177 18.44 4.49 -16.32
N LEU A 178 17.58 3.58 -16.71
CA LEU A 178 16.85 2.71 -15.76
C LEU A 178 17.73 1.62 -15.09
N ASN A 179 19.03 1.54 -15.41
CA ASN A 179 19.96 0.73 -14.64
C ASN A 179 20.41 1.43 -13.37
N ASP A 180 20.39 2.77 -13.35
CA ASP A 180 20.52 3.52 -12.13
C ASP A 180 19.38 3.22 -11.15
N ALA A 181 19.73 2.93 -9.90
CA ALA A 181 18.77 2.50 -8.89
C ALA A 181 17.82 3.65 -8.45
N GLU A 182 18.34 4.87 -8.34
CA GLU A 182 17.56 6.04 -7.92
C GLU A 182 16.60 6.48 -9.02
N ILE A 183 17.06 6.52 -10.26
CA ILE A 183 16.23 6.83 -11.43
C ILE A 183 15.12 5.80 -11.56
N ARG A 184 15.45 4.53 -11.43
CA ARG A 184 14.47 3.44 -11.49
C ARG A 184 13.43 3.54 -10.38
N LEU A 185 13.84 3.80 -9.13
CA LEU A 185 12.93 3.99 -8.01
C LEU A 185 12.00 5.19 -8.25
N TYR A 186 12.54 6.29 -8.77
CA TYR A 186 11.77 7.47 -9.11
C TYR A 186 10.68 7.16 -10.16
N TYR A 187 11.04 6.44 -11.22
CA TYR A 187 10.06 5.97 -12.22
C TYR A 187 8.98 5.06 -11.60
N GLN A 188 9.37 4.15 -10.70
CA GLN A 188 8.40 3.27 -10.02
C GLN A 188 7.41 4.08 -9.15
N ILE A 189 7.88 5.08 -8.43
CA ILE A 189 7.04 5.99 -7.63
C ILE A 189 6.10 6.77 -8.53
N CYS A 190 6.59 7.39 -9.60
CA CYS A 190 5.78 8.16 -10.54
C CYS A 190 4.72 7.31 -11.26
N LEU A 191 5.05 6.10 -11.66
CA LEU A 191 4.10 5.15 -12.25
C LEU A 191 3.02 4.72 -11.25
N ALA A 192 3.38 4.55 -9.98
CA ALA A 192 2.41 4.23 -8.93
C ALA A 192 1.49 5.43 -8.62
N LEU A 193 2.00 6.66 -8.66
CA LEU A 193 1.19 7.89 -8.55
C LEU A 193 0.16 7.99 -9.67
N LEU A 194 0.55 7.75 -10.93
CA LEU A 194 -0.37 7.78 -12.07
C LEU A 194 -1.50 6.77 -11.91
N GLN A 195 -1.19 5.55 -11.46
CA GLN A 195 -2.21 4.52 -11.25
C GLN A 195 -3.18 4.85 -10.10
N SER A 196 -2.72 5.57 -9.07
CA SER A 196 -3.57 5.97 -7.95
C SER A 196 -4.53 7.11 -8.29
N THR A 197 -4.20 7.97 -9.25
CA THR A 197 -5.05 9.08 -9.71
C THR A 197 -6.14 8.63 -10.68
N GLU A 198 -5.97 7.52 -11.38
CA GLU A 198 -6.99 6.96 -12.28
C GLU A 198 -8.11 6.20 -11.54
N GLN A 199 -7.96 5.95 -10.24
CA GLN A 199 -8.94 5.20 -9.41
C GLN A 199 -9.85 6.10 -8.56
N ILE A 200 -9.75 7.43 -8.69
CA ILE A 200 -10.62 8.41 -8.04
C ILE A 200 -11.63 8.97 -9.05
#